data_ae6c1822622e7a657af2f27065e0c9d5
#
_entry.id   ae6c1822622e7a657af2f27065e0c9d5
#
_cell.length_a   1.000
_cell.length_b   1.000
_cell.length_c   1.000
_cell.angle_alpha   90.00
_cell.angle_beta   90.00
_cell.angle_gamma   90.00
#
_symmetry.space_group_name_H-M   'P 1'
#
loop_
_entity.id
_entity.type
_entity.pdbx_description
1 polymer ?
#
loop_
_entity_poly.entity_id
_entity_poly.type
_entity_poly.pdbx_seq_one_letter_code
_entity_poly.pdbx_strand_id
1 'polypeptide(L)'
;IRKGIADYECFEDEPEIFIYGCFSVLISVTLWLFLASYFEMPVSTTHSCVGGMIGMTMLAGGSDCVIWYKASDTFPYVGGVSGIVLSWFLSPIFSAIIAGFIFFITRLSVLRRENSFDKAYVLFPVLVGLTLLLNSFFIIYKGGKGIGLDDISETNALLISLGIGIVSGLVIIPFTPKLKENVIKRFEIQNSPERECIINNEIEITDEMNNCQKCLTKIKNNINYDIRGELVKNEKVKGIHDNSEKFDVKTEESFKYLQIFTAICDSFSHGANDVANAIGPYA
;
A
#
# COMPACT_ATOMS: atom_id res chain seq x y z
N ILE A 1 -3.40 -18.68 4.47
CA ILE A 1 -4.80 -18.74 4.01
C ILE A 1 -5.26 -20.19 4.07
N ARG A 2 -4.79 -21.08 3.22
CA ARG A 2 -5.25 -22.46 3.07
C ARG A 2 -5.36 -23.21 4.41
N LYS A 3 -4.24 -23.45 5.11
CA LYS A 3 -4.17 -24.20 6.39
C LYS A 3 -4.86 -23.52 7.59
N GLY A 4 -5.35 -22.30 7.44
CA GLY A 4 -6.08 -21.57 8.48
C GLY A 4 -7.58 -21.52 8.26
N ILE A 5 -8.09 -22.04 7.12
CA ILE A 5 -9.51 -21.96 6.74
C ILE A 5 -10.09 -23.35 6.55
N ALA A 6 -9.42 -24.21 5.77
CA ALA A 6 -9.88 -25.56 5.49
C ALA A 6 -9.17 -26.59 6.37
N ASP A 7 -9.93 -27.52 6.93
CA ASP A 7 -9.40 -28.70 7.58
C ASP A 7 -9.05 -29.74 6.53
N TYR A 8 -7.76 -30.11 6.49
CA TYR A 8 -7.27 -31.06 5.49
C TYR A 8 -7.72 -32.49 5.76
N GLU A 9 -7.98 -32.83 7.02
CA GLU A 9 -8.45 -34.18 7.37
C GLU A 9 -9.73 -34.51 6.61
N CYS A 10 -10.57 -33.53 6.32
CA CYS A 10 -11.79 -33.72 5.52
C CYS A 10 -11.55 -34.07 4.05
N PHE A 11 -10.33 -33.91 3.55
CA PHE A 11 -9.98 -34.08 2.13
C PHE A 11 -8.86 -35.12 1.93
N GLU A 12 -8.49 -35.87 2.98
CA GLU A 12 -7.43 -36.89 2.88
C GLU A 12 -7.80 -38.00 1.89
N ASP A 13 -9.06 -38.39 1.87
CA ASP A 13 -9.55 -39.47 0.98
C ASP A 13 -9.72 -39.02 -0.48
N GLU A 14 -9.96 -37.71 -0.72
CA GLU A 14 -10.24 -37.14 -2.05
C GLU A 14 -9.49 -35.82 -2.27
N PRO A 15 -8.16 -35.83 -2.31
CA PRO A 15 -7.34 -34.58 -2.43
C PRO A 15 -7.58 -33.86 -3.76
N GLU A 16 -8.04 -34.57 -4.80
CA GLU A 16 -8.34 -33.98 -6.10
C GLU A 16 -9.51 -32.99 -6.01
N ILE A 17 -10.50 -33.23 -5.18
CA ILE A 17 -11.63 -32.30 -4.97
C ILE A 17 -11.13 -30.99 -4.37
N PHE A 18 -10.20 -31.08 -3.40
CA PHE A 18 -9.60 -29.88 -2.80
C PHE A 18 -8.79 -29.08 -3.81
N ILE A 19 -7.97 -29.75 -4.65
CA ILE A 19 -7.17 -29.10 -5.71
C ILE A 19 -8.09 -28.43 -6.73
N TYR A 20 -9.11 -29.12 -7.20
CA TYR A 20 -10.11 -28.56 -8.13
C TYR A 20 -10.85 -27.37 -7.52
N GLY A 21 -11.21 -27.47 -6.24
CA GLY A 21 -11.81 -26.37 -5.49
C GLY A 21 -10.90 -25.14 -5.41
N CYS A 22 -9.63 -25.32 -5.07
CA CYS A 22 -8.64 -24.24 -5.05
C CYS A 22 -8.48 -23.56 -6.42
N PHE A 23 -8.43 -24.33 -7.50
CA PHE A 23 -8.39 -23.82 -8.86
C PHE A 23 -9.64 -23.00 -9.21
N SER A 24 -10.82 -23.49 -8.82
CA SER A 24 -12.08 -22.77 -9.01
C SER A 24 -12.13 -21.44 -8.24
N VAL A 25 -11.57 -21.42 -7.02
CA VAL A 25 -11.43 -20.17 -6.23
C VAL A 25 -10.54 -19.18 -6.96
N LEU A 26 -9.38 -19.60 -7.49
CA LEU A 26 -8.48 -18.70 -8.23
C LEU A 26 -9.15 -18.08 -9.44
N ILE A 27 -9.87 -18.89 -10.24
CA ILE A 27 -10.62 -18.38 -11.40
C ILE A 27 -11.68 -17.35 -10.95
N SER A 28 -12.48 -17.72 -9.96
CA SER A 28 -13.58 -16.88 -9.47
C SER A 28 -13.06 -15.54 -8.91
N VAL A 29 -12.01 -15.58 -8.11
CA VAL A 29 -11.37 -14.36 -7.57
C VAL A 29 -10.78 -13.52 -8.68
N THR A 30 -10.13 -14.11 -9.68
CA THR A 30 -9.58 -13.40 -10.83
C THR A 30 -10.68 -12.69 -11.61
N LEU A 31 -11.75 -13.37 -11.96
CA LEU A 31 -12.89 -12.78 -12.66
C LEU A 31 -13.54 -11.65 -11.85
N TRP A 32 -13.71 -11.87 -10.54
CA TRP A 32 -14.23 -10.85 -9.63
C TRP A 32 -13.36 -9.59 -9.58
N LEU A 33 -12.05 -9.74 -9.50
CA LEU A 33 -11.12 -8.62 -9.48
C LEU A 33 -11.10 -7.83 -10.79
N PHE A 34 -11.17 -8.53 -11.95
CA PHE A 34 -11.33 -7.86 -13.24
C PHE A 34 -12.63 -7.07 -13.32
N LEU A 35 -13.74 -7.67 -12.88
CA LEU A 35 -15.04 -6.99 -12.85
C LEU A 35 -15.03 -5.77 -11.94
N ALA A 36 -14.49 -5.91 -10.74
CA ALA A 36 -14.38 -4.82 -9.77
C ALA A 36 -13.48 -3.68 -10.31
N SER A 37 -12.37 -4.03 -10.96
CA SER A 37 -11.49 -3.04 -11.61
C SER A 37 -12.18 -2.31 -12.76
N TYR A 38 -12.98 -3.02 -13.54
CA TYR A 38 -13.76 -2.41 -14.63
C TYR A 38 -14.80 -1.40 -14.13
N PHE A 39 -15.43 -1.68 -12.99
CA PHE A 39 -16.40 -0.79 -12.37
C PHE A 39 -15.78 0.21 -11.37
N GLU A 40 -14.46 0.28 -11.28
CA GLU A 40 -13.72 1.16 -10.37
C GLU A 40 -14.12 0.97 -8.89
N MET A 41 -14.52 -0.25 -8.51
CA MET A 41 -14.88 -0.59 -7.13
C MET A 41 -13.66 -1.02 -6.33
N PRO A 42 -13.42 -0.40 -5.15
CA PRO A 42 -12.33 -0.83 -4.27
C PRO A 42 -12.69 -2.16 -3.60
N VAL A 43 -11.96 -3.23 -3.94
CA VAL A 43 -12.14 -4.56 -3.36
C VAL A 43 -10.82 -5.11 -2.84
N SER A 44 -10.89 -5.96 -1.83
CA SER A 44 -9.71 -6.64 -1.28
C SER A 44 -9.53 -8.02 -1.91
N THR A 45 -8.35 -8.26 -2.49
CA THR A 45 -7.93 -9.57 -3.01
C THR A 45 -7.96 -10.63 -1.92
N THR A 46 -7.42 -10.31 -0.73
CA THR A 46 -7.35 -11.23 0.41
C THR A 46 -8.74 -11.63 0.91
N HIS A 47 -9.64 -10.65 1.08
CA HIS A 47 -11.02 -10.95 1.50
C HIS A 47 -11.75 -11.83 0.48
N SER A 48 -11.57 -11.55 -0.81
CA SER A 48 -12.17 -12.34 -1.90
C SER A 48 -11.64 -13.77 -1.89
N CYS A 49 -10.33 -13.95 -1.71
CA CYS A 49 -9.70 -15.26 -1.63
C CYS A 49 -10.16 -16.06 -0.39
N VAL A 50 -10.21 -15.41 0.78
CA VAL A 50 -10.71 -16.01 2.02
C VAL A 50 -12.17 -16.46 1.87
N GLY A 51 -13.03 -15.58 1.32
CA GLY A 51 -14.43 -15.91 1.06
C GLY A 51 -14.59 -17.06 0.07
N GLY A 52 -13.79 -17.08 -0.99
CA GLY A 52 -13.76 -18.18 -1.96
C GLY A 52 -13.35 -19.51 -1.33
N MET A 53 -12.31 -19.49 -0.47
CA MET A 53 -11.85 -20.70 0.24
C MET A 53 -12.90 -21.23 1.23
N ILE A 54 -13.57 -20.34 1.98
CA ILE A 54 -14.66 -20.72 2.89
C ILE A 54 -15.79 -21.36 2.08
N GLY A 55 -16.25 -20.70 1.01
CA GLY A 55 -17.33 -21.19 0.17
C GLY A 55 -17.02 -22.53 -0.49
N MET A 56 -15.81 -22.71 -0.98
CA MET A 56 -15.34 -23.96 -1.56
C MET A 56 -15.32 -25.09 -0.51
N THR A 57 -14.73 -24.83 0.67
CA THR A 57 -14.64 -25.82 1.74
C THR A 57 -16.03 -26.24 2.22
N MET A 58 -16.98 -25.30 2.38
CA MET A 58 -18.36 -25.59 2.75
C MET A 58 -19.08 -26.41 1.69
N LEU A 59 -18.84 -26.13 0.42
CA LEU A 59 -19.50 -26.86 -0.69
C LEU A 59 -18.97 -28.28 -0.84
N ALA A 60 -17.67 -28.47 -0.70
CA ALA A 60 -16.99 -29.73 -0.93
C ALA A 60 -16.98 -30.66 0.31
N GLY A 61 -16.72 -30.13 1.50
CA GLY A 61 -16.56 -30.88 2.73
C GLY A 61 -17.64 -30.62 3.79
N GLY A 62 -18.46 -29.59 3.58
CA GLY A 62 -19.44 -29.17 4.58
C GLY A 62 -18.91 -28.10 5.54
N SER A 63 -19.80 -27.57 6.38
CA SER A 63 -19.47 -26.51 7.33
C SER A 63 -18.50 -26.95 8.43
N ASP A 64 -18.47 -28.23 8.75
CA ASP A 64 -17.61 -28.81 9.79
C ASP A 64 -16.15 -28.89 9.36
N CYS A 65 -15.89 -28.88 8.06
CA CYS A 65 -14.55 -28.82 7.47
C CYS A 65 -13.95 -27.41 7.41
N VAL A 66 -14.73 -26.39 7.79
CA VAL A 66 -14.22 -25.02 7.92
C VAL A 66 -13.72 -24.79 9.34
N ILE A 67 -12.47 -24.35 9.47
CA ILE A 67 -11.88 -23.99 10.76
C ILE A 67 -12.44 -22.63 11.20
N TRP A 68 -13.65 -22.63 11.78
CA TRP A 68 -14.28 -21.39 12.23
C TRP A 68 -13.54 -20.73 13.37
N TYR A 69 -13.06 -21.54 14.31
CA TYR A 69 -12.33 -21.07 15.49
C TYR A 69 -11.20 -22.05 15.83
N LYS A 70 -10.04 -21.49 16.12
CA LYS A 70 -8.90 -22.22 16.66
C LYS A 70 -8.20 -21.35 17.70
N ALA A 71 -7.93 -21.88 18.90
CA ALA A 71 -7.11 -21.20 19.86
C ALA A 71 -5.68 -21.02 19.32
N SER A 72 -5.09 -19.85 19.52
CA SER A 72 -3.73 -19.50 19.10
C SER A 72 -2.92 -19.00 20.30
N ASP A 73 -1.65 -19.37 20.37
CA ASP A 73 -0.74 -18.90 21.42
C ASP A 73 -0.23 -17.48 21.17
N THR A 74 -0.46 -16.94 19.97
CA THR A 74 -0.04 -15.58 19.59
C THR A 74 -1.23 -14.63 19.51
N PHE A 75 -0.99 -13.35 19.86
CA PHE A 75 -2.00 -12.30 19.69
C PHE A 75 -2.57 -12.28 18.27
N PRO A 76 -3.89 -12.20 18.08
CA PRO A 76 -4.97 -11.92 19.05
C PRO A 76 -5.55 -13.15 19.78
N TYR A 77 -4.81 -14.23 19.92
CA TYR A 77 -5.17 -15.49 20.60
C TYR A 77 -6.34 -16.27 19.97
N VAL A 78 -6.79 -15.83 18.81
CA VAL A 78 -7.88 -16.39 18.03
C VAL A 78 -7.38 -16.69 16.62
N GLY A 79 -7.52 -17.93 16.18
CA GLY A 79 -7.18 -18.38 14.83
C GLY A 79 -8.44 -18.83 14.06
N GLY A 80 -8.22 -19.41 12.88
CA GLY A 80 -9.30 -19.78 11.98
C GLY A 80 -9.96 -18.57 11.32
N VAL A 81 -11.17 -18.78 10.81
CA VAL A 81 -11.96 -17.71 10.15
C VAL A 81 -12.26 -16.57 11.12
N SER A 82 -12.58 -16.88 12.40
CA SER A 82 -12.84 -15.87 13.42
C SER A 82 -11.63 -14.95 13.68
N GLY A 83 -10.42 -15.49 13.65
CA GLY A 83 -9.19 -14.70 13.74
C GLY A 83 -9.00 -13.75 12.54
N ILE A 84 -9.33 -14.22 11.35
CA ILE A 84 -9.29 -13.39 10.13
C ILE A 84 -10.31 -12.27 10.23
N VAL A 85 -11.55 -12.57 10.58
CA VAL A 85 -12.62 -11.56 10.75
C VAL A 85 -12.24 -10.54 11.84
N LEU A 86 -11.70 -10.99 12.97
CA LEU A 86 -11.23 -10.10 14.04
C LEU A 86 -10.13 -9.15 13.54
N SER A 87 -9.20 -9.65 12.70
CA SER A 87 -8.14 -8.83 12.14
C SER A 87 -8.66 -7.70 11.24
N TRP A 88 -9.81 -7.86 10.59
CA TRP A 88 -10.42 -6.82 9.75
C TRP A 88 -10.86 -5.59 10.55
N PHE A 89 -11.14 -5.76 11.83
CA PHE A 89 -11.47 -4.66 12.74
C PHE A 89 -10.24 -4.13 13.46
N LEU A 90 -9.36 -5.01 13.93
CA LEU A 90 -8.18 -4.60 14.68
C LEU A 90 -7.16 -3.85 13.82
N SER A 91 -6.94 -4.33 12.59
CA SER A 91 -5.93 -3.73 11.70
C SER A 91 -6.18 -2.26 11.39
N PRO A 92 -7.40 -1.82 10.97
CA PRO A 92 -7.67 -0.39 10.76
C PRO A 92 -7.50 0.45 12.02
N ILE A 93 -7.91 -0.08 13.19
CA ILE A 93 -7.79 0.64 14.46
C ILE A 93 -6.32 0.88 14.81
N PHE A 94 -5.48 -0.16 14.76
CA PHE A 94 -4.04 0.00 15.02
C PHE A 94 -3.37 0.90 13.99
N SER A 95 -3.72 0.76 12.70
CA SER A 95 -3.20 1.63 11.64
C SER A 95 -3.56 3.10 11.90
N ALA A 96 -4.81 3.37 12.28
CA ALA A 96 -5.27 4.72 12.59
C ALA A 96 -4.53 5.33 13.79
N ILE A 97 -4.30 4.54 14.85
CA ILE A 97 -3.55 4.99 16.03
C ILE A 97 -2.11 5.33 15.64
N ILE A 98 -1.42 4.43 14.95
CA ILE A 98 -0.01 4.63 14.56
C ILE A 98 0.13 5.80 13.59
N ALA A 99 -0.70 5.86 12.55
CA ALA A 99 -0.69 6.94 11.56
C ALA A 99 -1.02 8.29 12.22
N GLY A 100 -2.04 8.32 13.09
CA GLY A 100 -2.42 9.50 13.85
C GLY A 100 -1.28 9.99 14.77
N PHE A 101 -0.57 9.07 15.43
CA PHE A 101 0.57 9.40 16.28
C PHE A 101 1.74 9.99 15.46
N ILE A 102 2.11 9.36 14.36
CA ILE A 102 3.19 9.86 13.46
C ILE A 102 2.80 11.24 12.90
N PHE A 103 1.55 11.38 12.44
CA PHE A 103 1.05 12.67 11.93
C PHE A 103 1.06 13.74 13.02
N PHE A 104 0.61 13.42 14.23
CA PHE A 104 0.59 14.35 15.36
C PHE A 104 2.00 14.85 15.70
N ILE A 105 2.99 13.95 15.78
CA ILE A 105 4.39 14.32 15.99
C ILE A 105 4.89 15.21 14.84
N THR A 106 4.66 14.82 13.59
CA THR A 106 5.10 15.58 12.42
C THR A 106 4.47 16.97 12.39
N ARG A 107 3.18 17.07 12.73
CA ARG A 107 2.44 18.33 12.80
C ARG A 107 3.01 19.28 13.85
N LEU A 108 3.31 18.78 15.05
CA LEU A 108 3.85 19.61 16.15
C LEU A 108 5.32 19.96 15.96
N SER A 109 6.12 19.03 15.43
CA SER A 109 7.58 19.21 15.33
C SER A 109 8.00 19.96 14.07
N VAL A 110 7.23 19.84 12.98
CA VAL A 110 7.57 20.39 11.66
C VAL A 110 6.50 21.35 11.16
N LEU A 111 5.28 20.87 10.87
CA LEU A 111 4.30 21.59 10.07
C LEU A 111 3.84 22.91 10.68
N ARG A 112 3.71 22.98 12.01
CA ARG A 112 3.30 24.18 12.76
C ARG A 112 4.44 25.12 13.14
N ARG A 113 5.66 24.86 12.68
CA ARG A 113 6.82 25.68 13.03
C ARG A 113 7.10 26.72 11.96
N GLU A 114 7.58 27.90 12.37
CA GLU A 114 7.94 29.01 11.45
C GLU A 114 8.96 28.58 10.37
N ASN A 115 9.93 27.71 10.73
CA ASN A 115 10.92 27.16 9.81
C ASN A 115 10.55 25.71 9.39
N SER A 116 9.28 25.48 9.02
CA SER A 116 8.76 24.14 8.70
C SER A 116 9.51 23.48 7.56
N PHE A 117 9.86 24.24 6.53
CA PHE A 117 10.58 23.76 5.36
C PHE A 117 11.96 23.18 5.69
N ASP A 118 12.76 23.85 6.53
CA ASP A 118 14.07 23.36 6.96
C ASP A 118 13.94 22.14 7.88
N LYS A 119 12.98 22.18 8.81
CA LYS A 119 12.71 21.09 9.74
C LYS A 119 12.20 19.83 9.04
N ALA A 120 11.49 19.97 7.92
CA ALA A 120 11.07 18.84 7.11
C ALA A 120 12.28 18.00 6.64
N TYR A 121 13.38 18.66 6.25
CA TYR A 121 14.61 17.98 5.80
C TYR A 121 15.44 17.39 6.94
N VAL A 122 15.25 17.83 8.16
CA VAL A 122 15.81 17.18 9.37
C VAL A 122 15.02 15.93 9.72
N LEU A 123 13.69 15.97 9.57
CA LEU A 123 12.81 14.82 9.85
C LEU A 123 12.86 13.77 8.73
N PHE A 124 13.12 14.18 7.47
CA PHE A 124 13.10 13.31 6.30
C PHE A 124 13.98 12.06 6.44
N PRO A 125 15.28 12.13 6.82
CA PRO A 125 16.12 10.95 7.04
C PRO A 125 15.58 10.02 8.13
N VAL A 126 14.97 10.57 9.18
CA VAL A 126 14.39 9.78 10.28
C VAL A 126 13.19 8.97 9.77
N LEU A 127 12.31 9.59 8.99
CA LEU A 127 11.15 8.89 8.42
C LEU A 127 11.55 7.84 7.38
N VAL A 128 12.57 8.12 6.55
CA VAL A 128 13.14 7.13 5.63
C VAL A 128 13.72 5.94 6.39
N GLY A 129 14.53 6.22 7.43
CA GLY A 129 15.11 5.19 8.28
C GLY A 129 14.05 4.33 8.97
N LEU A 130 13.01 4.96 9.52
CA LEU A 130 11.88 4.27 10.15
C LEU A 130 11.12 3.39 9.13
N THR A 131 10.89 3.88 7.94
CA THR A 131 10.22 3.13 6.87
C THR A 131 11.02 1.87 6.50
N LEU A 132 12.32 2.00 6.28
CA LEU A 132 13.17 0.86 5.94
C LEU A 132 13.39 -0.10 7.12
N LEU A 133 13.41 0.40 8.36
CA LEU A 133 13.43 -0.43 9.56
C LEU A 133 12.18 -1.33 9.58
N LEU A 134 10.99 -0.74 9.44
CA LEU A 134 9.73 -1.49 9.51
C LEU A 134 9.60 -2.50 8.34
N ASN A 135 9.97 -2.09 7.12
CA ASN A 135 9.92 -2.97 5.96
C ASN A 135 10.91 -4.14 6.08
N SER A 136 12.17 -3.87 6.48
CA SER A 136 13.17 -4.91 6.65
C SER A 136 12.81 -5.86 7.80
N PHE A 137 12.28 -5.34 8.91
CA PHE A 137 11.80 -6.17 10.00
C PHE A 137 10.69 -7.12 9.53
N PHE A 138 9.72 -6.60 8.79
CA PHE A 138 8.63 -7.41 8.22
C PHE A 138 9.17 -8.52 7.30
N ILE A 139 10.11 -8.18 6.40
CA ILE A 139 10.71 -9.13 5.45
C ILE A 139 11.49 -10.21 6.19
N ILE A 140 12.35 -9.84 7.14
CA ILE A 140 13.22 -10.77 7.86
C ILE A 140 12.39 -11.67 8.78
N TYR A 141 11.43 -11.10 9.50
CA TYR A 141 10.66 -11.83 10.51
C TYR A 141 9.54 -12.70 9.93
N LYS A 142 8.83 -12.21 8.89
CA LYS A 142 7.68 -12.92 8.31
C LYS A 142 7.89 -13.47 6.91
N GLY A 143 8.75 -12.81 6.12
CA GLY A 143 8.98 -13.15 4.71
C GLY A 143 10.18 -14.05 4.48
N GLY A 144 11.00 -14.30 5.50
CA GLY A 144 12.26 -15.02 5.38
C GLY A 144 12.15 -16.53 5.18
N LYS A 145 10.97 -17.09 5.35
CA LYS A 145 10.69 -18.52 5.11
C LYS A 145 10.87 -18.84 3.63
N GLY A 146 11.94 -19.59 3.32
CA GLY A 146 12.29 -19.94 1.94
C GLY A 146 13.51 -19.21 1.36
N ILE A 147 14.05 -18.20 2.07
CA ILE A 147 15.31 -17.52 1.71
C ILE A 147 16.46 -17.95 2.66
N GLY A 148 16.22 -18.98 3.50
CA GLY A 148 17.22 -19.45 4.47
C GLY A 148 17.33 -18.58 5.74
N LEU A 149 16.30 -17.80 6.05
CA LEU A 149 16.21 -16.97 7.25
C LEU A 149 15.26 -17.56 8.30
N ASP A 150 14.95 -18.85 8.20
CA ASP A 150 13.93 -19.52 9.01
C ASP A 150 14.26 -19.57 10.51
N ASP A 151 15.56 -19.50 10.86
CA ASP A 151 16.09 -19.66 12.23
C ASP A 151 16.42 -18.34 12.93
N ILE A 152 16.06 -17.18 12.32
CA ILE A 152 16.37 -15.88 12.92
C ILE A 152 15.37 -15.59 14.04
N SER A 153 15.90 -15.43 15.27
CA SER A 153 15.11 -14.99 16.42
C SER A 153 14.53 -13.58 16.22
N GLU A 154 13.38 -13.29 16.85
CA GLU A 154 12.75 -11.96 16.79
C GLU A 154 13.71 -10.82 17.17
N THR A 155 14.56 -11.06 18.19
CA THR A 155 15.55 -10.09 18.63
C THR A 155 16.60 -9.80 17.55
N ASN A 156 17.12 -10.84 16.89
CA ASN A 156 18.09 -10.67 15.82
C ASN A 156 17.49 -9.98 14.59
N ALA A 157 16.25 -10.33 14.23
CA ALA A 157 15.50 -9.65 13.17
C ALA A 157 15.33 -8.16 13.47
N LEU A 158 15.00 -7.82 14.72
CA LEU A 158 14.88 -6.42 15.15
C LEU A 158 16.22 -5.67 15.10
N LEU A 159 17.30 -6.28 15.58
CA LEU A 159 18.64 -5.66 15.59
C LEU A 159 19.16 -5.41 14.16
N ILE A 160 18.98 -6.38 13.26
CA ILE A 160 19.37 -6.24 11.85
C ILE A 160 18.57 -5.12 11.20
N SER A 161 17.24 -5.10 11.42
CA SER A 161 16.35 -4.08 10.86
C SER A 161 16.65 -2.68 11.41
N LEU A 162 17.01 -2.58 12.69
CA LEU A 162 17.45 -1.33 13.30
C LEU A 162 18.74 -0.83 12.63
N GLY A 163 19.71 -1.72 12.40
CA GLY A 163 20.94 -1.41 11.67
C GLY A 163 20.64 -0.88 10.26
N ILE A 164 19.76 -1.56 9.50
CA ILE A 164 19.34 -1.12 8.16
C ILE A 164 18.68 0.25 8.22
N GLY A 165 17.77 0.48 9.18
CA GLY A 165 17.08 1.77 9.36
C GLY A 165 18.04 2.92 9.67
N ILE A 166 19.01 2.70 10.57
CA ILE A 166 20.02 3.73 10.92
C ILE A 166 20.91 4.03 9.70
N VAL A 167 21.45 2.99 9.07
CA VAL A 167 22.32 3.17 7.90
C VAL A 167 21.61 3.90 6.78
N SER A 168 20.37 3.51 6.47
CA SER A 168 19.60 4.16 5.40
C SER A 168 19.26 5.61 5.72
N GLY A 169 18.91 5.93 6.98
CA GLY A 169 18.72 7.30 7.43
C GLY A 169 19.99 8.14 7.27
N LEU A 170 21.15 7.60 7.63
CA LEU A 170 22.45 8.27 7.46
C LEU A 170 22.83 8.49 5.99
N VAL A 171 22.58 7.48 5.15
CA VAL A 171 22.87 7.54 3.70
C VAL A 171 22.06 8.63 2.99
N ILE A 172 20.84 8.90 3.43
CA ILE A 172 20.00 9.91 2.79
C ILE A 172 20.39 11.35 3.16
N ILE A 173 21.09 11.59 4.27
CA ILE A 173 21.45 12.94 4.75
C ILE A 173 22.18 13.75 3.66
N PRO A 174 23.23 13.26 2.98
CA PRO A 174 23.94 14.02 1.96
C PRO A 174 23.08 14.36 0.72
N PHE A 175 21.96 13.67 0.52
CA PHE A 175 21.04 13.93 -0.60
C PHE A 175 19.97 14.96 -0.28
N THR A 176 19.74 15.26 1.01
CA THR A 176 18.72 16.21 1.44
C THR A 176 18.91 17.62 0.89
N PRO A 177 20.14 18.20 0.77
CA PRO A 177 20.33 19.53 0.19
C PRO A 177 19.92 19.60 -1.28
N LYS A 178 20.27 18.56 -2.06
CA LYS A 178 19.89 18.46 -3.48
C LYS A 178 18.38 18.31 -3.64
N LEU A 179 17.76 17.53 -2.76
CA LEU A 179 16.30 17.36 -2.74
C LEU A 179 15.60 18.69 -2.44
N LYS A 180 16.12 19.46 -1.47
CA LYS A 180 15.64 20.79 -1.10
C LYS A 180 15.71 21.76 -2.28
N GLU A 181 16.85 21.78 -2.99
CA GLU A 181 17.03 22.62 -4.20
C GLU A 181 16.03 22.23 -5.30
N ASN A 182 15.83 20.94 -5.52
CA ASN A 182 14.86 20.45 -6.51
C ASN A 182 13.41 20.87 -6.17
N VAL A 183 13.03 20.87 -4.89
CA VAL A 183 11.71 21.33 -4.45
C VAL A 183 11.56 22.82 -4.72
N ILE A 184 12.56 23.63 -4.41
CA ILE A 184 12.55 25.07 -4.66
C ILE A 184 12.37 25.33 -6.17
N LYS A 185 13.21 24.70 -7.01
CA LYS A 185 13.12 24.85 -8.47
C LYS A 185 11.75 24.44 -9.02
N ARG A 186 11.19 23.33 -8.54
CA ARG A 186 9.85 22.90 -8.96
C ARG A 186 8.77 23.87 -8.52
N PHE A 187 8.88 24.41 -7.32
CA PHE A 187 7.92 25.39 -6.81
C PHE A 187 7.97 26.70 -7.64
N GLU A 188 9.16 27.15 -8.03
CA GLU A 188 9.35 28.31 -8.89
C GLU A 188 8.73 28.08 -10.28
N ILE A 189 8.97 26.91 -10.89
CA ILE A 189 8.36 26.52 -12.18
C ILE A 189 6.83 26.44 -12.05
N GLN A 190 6.33 25.89 -10.96
CA GLN A 190 4.88 25.75 -10.73
C GLN A 190 4.14 27.08 -10.60
N ASN A 191 4.83 28.12 -10.12
CA ASN A 191 4.29 29.47 -9.96
C ASN A 191 4.68 30.41 -11.09
N SER A 192 5.37 29.92 -12.13
CA SER A 192 5.75 30.73 -13.29
C SER A 192 4.58 30.89 -14.27
N PRO A 193 4.45 32.02 -14.95
CA PRO A 193 3.43 32.25 -16.00
C PRO A 193 3.50 31.24 -17.15
N GLU A 194 4.69 30.65 -17.39
CA GLU A 194 4.90 29.62 -18.43
C GLU A 194 4.08 28.36 -18.21
N ARG A 195 3.70 28.07 -16.97
CA ARG A 195 2.88 26.88 -16.68
C ARG A 195 1.43 27.03 -17.17
N GLU A 196 0.85 28.21 -17.11
CA GLU A 196 -0.48 28.45 -17.70
C GLU A 196 -0.50 28.16 -19.21
N CYS A 197 0.62 28.45 -19.90
CA CYS A 197 0.79 28.07 -21.31
C CYS A 197 0.91 26.55 -21.53
N ILE A 198 1.52 25.82 -20.58
CA ILE A 198 1.72 24.36 -20.73
C ILE A 198 0.44 23.58 -20.42
N ILE A 199 -0.34 24.03 -19.44
CA ILE A 199 -1.61 23.38 -19.05
C ILE A 199 -2.70 23.66 -20.09
N ASN A 200 -2.72 24.84 -20.69
CA ASN A 200 -3.69 25.20 -21.73
C ASN A 200 -3.37 24.58 -23.12
N ASN A 201 -2.22 23.94 -23.29
CA ASN A 201 -1.88 23.16 -24.47
C ASN A 201 -2.26 21.69 -24.28
N GLU A 202 -3.55 21.40 -24.05
CA GLU A 202 -4.09 20.10 -24.45
C GLU A 202 -3.84 19.95 -25.95
N ILE A 203 -3.06 18.93 -26.31
CA ILE A 203 -2.80 18.65 -27.73
C ILE A 203 -4.13 18.22 -28.32
N GLU A 204 -4.78 19.10 -29.09
CA GLU A 204 -6.01 18.77 -29.81
C GLU A 204 -5.76 17.57 -30.73
N ILE A 205 -6.61 16.57 -30.63
CA ILE A 205 -6.56 15.42 -31.52
C ILE A 205 -7.19 15.86 -32.85
N THR A 206 -6.37 16.13 -33.83
CA THR A 206 -6.81 16.51 -35.17
C THR A 206 -7.07 15.26 -36.02
N ASP A 207 -7.98 15.39 -36.98
CA ASP A 207 -8.33 14.28 -37.89
C ASP A 207 -7.19 13.83 -38.77
N GLU A 208 -6.17 14.66 -38.96
CA GLU A 208 -4.95 14.38 -39.72
C GLU A 208 -3.97 13.42 -39.00
N MET A 209 -4.17 13.15 -37.72
CA MET A 209 -3.28 12.28 -36.96
C MET A 209 -3.58 10.80 -37.23
N ASN A 210 -2.52 10.01 -37.40
CA ASN A 210 -2.60 8.56 -37.52
C ASN A 210 -3.11 7.91 -36.21
N ASN A 211 -3.74 6.74 -36.29
CA ASN A 211 -4.29 6.02 -35.13
C ASN A 211 -3.28 5.83 -34.00
N CYS A 212 -2.00 5.61 -34.32
CA CYS A 212 -0.93 5.50 -33.32
C CYS A 212 -0.65 6.85 -32.63
N GLN A 213 -0.64 7.94 -33.39
CA GLN A 213 -0.47 9.30 -32.85
C GLN A 213 -1.67 9.71 -31.99
N LYS A 214 -2.91 9.40 -32.42
CA LYS A 214 -4.12 9.63 -31.63
C LYS A 214 -4.06 8.87 -30.30
N CYS A 215 -3.60 7.61 -30.32
CA CYS A 215 -3.43 6.80 -29.12
C CYS A 215 -2.35 7.38 -28.17
N LEU A 216 -1.18 7.74 -28.70
CA LEU A 216 -0.09 8.36 -27.93
C LEU A 216 -0.49 9.71 -27.34
N THR A 217 -1.21 10.54 -28.09
CA THR A 217 -1.71 11.84 -27.61
C THR A 217 -2.75 11.65 -26.51
N LYS A 218 -3.65 10.66 -26.65
CA LYS A 218 -4.62 10.32 -25.61
C LYS A 218 -3.94 9.82 -24.33
N ILE A 219 -2.91 9.00 -24.46
CA ILE A 219 -2.10 8.54 -23.31
C ILE A 219 -1.37 9.73 -22.67
N LYS A 220 -0.77 10.62 -23.45
CA LYS A 220 -0.06 11.80 -22.96
C LYS A 220 -1.00 12.77 -22.25
N ASN A 221 -2.20 13.02 -22.80
CA ASN A 221 -3.21 13.86 -22.14
C ASN A 221 -3.71 13.23 -20.85
N ASN A 222 -3.89 11.91 -20.79
CA ASN A 222 -4.24 11.21 -19.57
C ASN A 222 -3.13 11.23 -18.51
N ILE A 223 -1.86 11.18 -18.91
CA ILE A 223 -0.71 11.28 -17.99
C ILE A 223 -0.57 12.72 -17.45
N ASN A 224 -0.87 13.73 -18.28
CA ASN A 224 -0.84 15.13 -17.92
C ASN A 224 -2.15 15.64 -17.30
N TYR A 225 -3.08 14.74 -16.98
CA TYR A 225 -4.36 15.08 -16.37
C TYR A 225 -4.18 15.87 -15.07
N ASP A 226 -4.74 17.07 -15.02
CA ASP A 226 -4.65 17.94 -13.85
C ASP A 226 -5.65 17.51 -12.77
N ILE A 227 -5.23 16.54 -11.96
CA ILE A 227 -6.02 16.05 -10.82
C ILE A 227 -6.40 17.19 -9.87
N ARG A 228 -5.56 18.24 -9.73
CA ARG A 228 -5.86 19.37 -8.84
C ARG A 228 -7.01 20.21 -9.38
N GLY A 229 -7.05 20.47 -10.69
CA GLY A 229 -8.14 21.19 -11.33
C GLY A 229 -9.48 20.47 -11.17
N GLU A 230 -9.50 19.14 -11.29
CA GLU A 230 -10.70 18.32 -11.07
C GLU A 230 -11.14 18.26 -9.60
N LEU A 231 -10.19 18.14 -8.68
CA LEU A 231 -10.50 18.15 -7.23
C LEU A 231 -11.12 19.47 -6.79
N VAL A 232 -10.70 20.59 -7.39
CA VAL A 232 -11.28 21.90 -7.09
C VAL A 232 -12.71 22.06 -7.66
N LYS A 233 -13.06 21.36 -8.73
CA LYS A 233 -14.41 21.35 -9.31
C LYS A 233 -15.40 20.57 -8.42
N ASN A 234 -14.95 19.64 -7.59
CA ASN A 234 -15.80 18.89 -6.68
C ASN A 234 -16.08 19.71 -5.42
N GLU A 235 -17.30 20.22 -5.25
CA GLU A 235 -17.70 21.06 -4.11
C GLU A 235 -17.45 20.42 -2.75
N LYS A 236 -17.62 19.10 -2.61
CA LYS A 236 -17.37 18.39 -1.34
C LYS A 236 -15.88 18.39 -1.01
N VAL A 237 -15.02 18.12 -1.99
CA VAL A 237 -13.57 18.12 -1.82
C VAL A 237 -13.07 19.53 -1.54
N LYS A 238 -13.59 20.53 -2.26
CA LYS A 238 -13.30 21.93 -2.01
C LYS A 238 -13.67 22.35 -0.59
N GLY A 239 -14.86 21.99 -0.10
CA GLY A 239 -15.28 22.26 1.27
C GLY A 239 -14.37 21.63 2.32
N ILE A 240 -13.86 20.42 2.09
CA ILE A 240 -12.87 19.78 2.99
C ILE A 240 -11.54 20.56 2.98
N HIS A 241 -11.05 20.93 1.81
CA HIS A 241 -9.80 21.69 1.68
C HIS A 241 -9.89 23.10 2.26
N ASP A 242 -11.01 23.78 2.10
CA ASP A 242 -11.22 25.12 2.63
C ASP A 242 -11.26 25.17 4.16
N ASN A 243 -11.79 24.11 4.78
CA ASN A 243 -11.88 23.96 6.25
C ASN A 243 -10.66 23.23 6.86
N SER A 244 -9.73 22.71 6.06
CA SER A 244 -8.52 22.06 6.58
C SER A 244 -7.49 23.07 7.08
N GLU A 245 -6.69 22.67 8.06
CA GLU A 245 -5.52 23.45 8.47
C GLU A 245 -4.53 23.56 7.30
N LYS A 246 -4.08 24.78 6.99
CA LYS A 246 -3.16 25.04 5.89
C LYS A 246 -1.76 25.19 6.44
N PHE A 247 -0.82 24.51 5.79
CA PHE A 247 0.61 24.58 6.10
C PHE A 247 1.39 25.29 5.00
N ASP A 248 2.70 25.47 5.21
CA ASP A 248 3.57 26.03 4.18
C ASP A 248 3.63 25.10 2.96
N VAL A 249 3.28 25.63 1.78
CA VAL A 249 3.14 24.87 0.54
C VAL A 249 4.46 24.22 0.12
N LYS A 250 5.62 24.88 0.37
CA LYS A 250 6.94 24.30 0.07
C LYS A 250 7.23 23.08 0.95
N THR A 251 6.80 23.16 2.21
CA THR A 251 6.94 22.05 3.16
C THR A 251 6.08 20.87 2.73
N GLU A 252 4.84 21.12 2.33
CA GLU A 252 3.96 20.05 1.81
C GLU A 252 4.52 19.40 0.55
N GLU A 253 5.07 20.20 -0.37
CA GLU A 253 5.72 19.71 -1.59
C GLU A 253 6.92 18.80 -1.28
N SER A 254 7.67 19.09 -0.20
CA SER A 254 8.79 18.25 0.25
C SER A 254 8.33 16.86 0.68
N PHE A 255 7.18 16.74 1.34
CA PHE A 255 6.63 15.46 1.78
C PHE A 255 6.18 14.55 0.62
N LYS A 256 5.95 15.08 -0.58
CA LYS A 256 5.65 14.25 -1.76
C LYS A 256 6.75 13.24 -2.08
N TYR A 257 8.02 13.63 -1.94
CA TYR A 257 9.13 12.72 -2.18
C TYR A 257 9.15 11.58 -1.16
N LEU A 258 8.85 11.90 0.11
CA LEU A 258 8.69 10.89 1.15
C LEU A 258 7.51 9.97 0.85
N GLN A 259 6.38 10.53 0.41
CA GLN A 259 5.19 9.78 0.05
C GLN A 259 5.45 8.82 -1.12
N ILE A 260 6.17 9.27 -2.16
CA ILE A 260 6.59 8.41 -3.28
C ILE A 260 7.48 7.27 -2.77
N PHE A 261 8.47 7.59 -1.93
CA PHE A 261 9.38 6.61 -1.37
C PHE A 261 8.63 5.57 -0.51
N THR A 262 7.77 6.03 0.40
CA THR A 262 6.97 5.13 1.25
C THR A 262 5.99 4.31 0.43
N ALA A 263 5.39 4.86 -0.64
CA ALA A 263 4.52 4.13 -1.54
C ALA A 263 5.25 3.02 -2.31
N ILE A 264 6.51 3.24 -2.72
CA ILE A 264 7.35 2.19 -3.32
C ILE A 264 7.59 1.06 -2.31
N CYS A 265 7.97 1.39 -1.08
CA CYS A 265 8.19 0.41 -0.02
C CYS A 265 6.90 -0.35 0.34
N ASP A 266 5.77 0.36 0.41
CA ASP A 266 4.46 -0.23 0.66
C ASP A 266 4.03 -1.16 -0.47
N SER A 267 4.20 -0.75 -1.73
CA SER A 267 3.92 -1.59 -2.90
C SER A 267 4.72 -2.88 -2.88
N PHE A 268 5.99 -2.83 -2.46
CA PHE A 268 6.82 -4.02 -2.31
C PHE A 268 6.30 -4.94 -1.21
N SER A 269 6.03 -4.41 -0.03
CA SER A 269 5.52 -5.17 1.12
C SER A 269 4.13 -5.75 0.84
N HIS A 270 3.25 -4.97 0.23
CA HIS A 270 1.90 -5.39 -0.16
C HIS A 270 1.96 -6.49 -1.22
N GLY A 271 2.80 -6.33 -2.26
CA GLY A 271 2.99 -7.35 -3.28
C GLY A 271 3.51 -8.66 -2.70
N ALA A 272 4.46 -8.61 -1.76
CA ALA A 272 4.98 -9.79 -1.07
C ALA A 272 3.89 -10.52 -0.25
N ASN A 273 2.95 -9.79 0.34
CA ASN A 273 1.80 -10.37 1.05
C ASN A 273 0.77 -10.95 0.09
N ASP A 274 0.45 -10.24 -0.98
CA ASP A 274 -0.61 -10.62 -1.91
C ASP A 274 -0.25 -11.80 -2.81
N VAL A 275 1.05 -12.05 -3.02
CA VAL A 275 1.52 -13.30 -3.65
C VAL A 275 0.96 -14.53 -2.93
N ALA A 276 0.79 -14.48 -1.61
CA ALA A 276 0.20 -15.58 -0.84
C ALA A 276 -1.26 -15.87 -1.22
N ASN A 277 -2.01 -14.89 -1.74
CA ASN A 277 -3.39 -15.08 -2.18
C ASN A 277 -3.47 -15.91 -3.47
N ALA A 278 -2.46 -15.80 -4.34
CA ALA A 278 -2.37 -16.58 -5.56
C ALA A 278 -1.70 -17.96 -5.32
N ILE A 279 -0.58 -17.97 -4.59
CA ILE A 279 0.19 -19.19 -4.33
C ILE A 279 -0.51 -20.08 -3.30
N GLY A 280 -1.19 -19.50 -2.30
CA GLY A 280 -1.84 -20.25 -1.23
C GLY A 280 -2.81 -21.32 -1.72
N PRO A 281 -3.76 -21.02 -2.61
CA PRO A 281 -4.62 -22.03 -3.21
C PRO A 281 -3.92 -22.95 -4.21
N TYR A 282 -2.81 -22.50 -4.83
CA TYR A 282 -2.07 -23.28 -5.83
C TYR A 282 -1.11 -24.29 -5.20
N ALA A 283 -0.46 -23.94 -4.09
CA ALA A 283 0.56 -24.76 -3.42
C ALA A 283 -0.06 -25.82 -2.50
#